data_c23d7b2b8cc28c665013cb697a50b5ff
#
_entry.id   c23d7b2b8cc28c665013cb697a50b5ff
#
_cell.length_a   1.000
_cell.length_b   1.000
_cell.length_c   1.000
_cell.angle_alpha   90.00
_cell.angle_beta   90.00
_cell.angle_gamma   90.00
#
_symmetry.space_group_name_H-M   'P 1'
#
loop_
_entity.id
_entity.type
_entity.pdbx_description
1 polymer ?
#
loop_
_entity_poly.entity_id
_entity_poly.type
_entity_poly.pdbx_seq_one_letter_code
_entity_poly.pdbx_strand_id
1 'polypeptide(L)'
;LHLVAGVSVFPKLTFCTKSMSETAFIDRILAAPIDGGYQDPDYWVWGSSVIRGEDNLYHMFASRWTNKINFGNWVTNSEIVHAVADTPIGPYKTLGVVLPVRGKEYWDGMCTHNPRIIKYGEIFLLYYFGTTYDFDHPTPENPYVSKVNWDKAWMNKRIGIAMSHSLYG
;
A
#
# COMPACT_ATOMS: atom_id res chain seq x y z
N LEU A 1 -31.96 58.66 -16.64
CA LEU A 1 -31.15 57.43 -16.57
C LEU A 1 -30.06 57.61 -15.49
N HIS A 2 -30.27 57.04 -14.32
CA HIS A 2 -29.25 57.03 -13.25
C HIS A 2 -28.56 55.68 -13.24
N LEU A 3 -27.27 55.62 -13.55
CA LEU A 3 -26.40 54.47 -13.35
C LEU A 3 -25.98 54.44 -11.89
N VAL A 4 -26.38 53.40 -11.16
CA VAL A 4 -25.86 53.10 -9.82
C VAL A 4 -24.70 52.09 -9.99
N ALA A 5 -23.48 52.55 -9.75
CA ALA A 5 -22.29 51.71 -9.73
C ALA A 5 -22.28 50.95 -8.41
N GLY A 6 -22.54 49.65 -8.46
CA GLY A 6 -22.40 48.73 -7.34
C GLY A 6 -20.91 48.43 -7.06
N VAL A 7 -20.41 48.90 -5.93
CA VAL A 7 -19.07 48.52 -5.44
C VAL A 7 -19.16 47.14 -4.80
N SER A 8 -18.63 46.13 -5.50
CA SER A 8 -18.47 44.78 -4.95
C SER A 8 -17.29 44.75 -3.98
N VAL A 9 -17.60 44.65 -2.68
CA VAL A 9 -16.58 44.48 -1.63
C VAL A 9 -16.33 42.97 -1.48
N PHE A 10 -15.27 42.48 -2.10
CA PHE A 10 -14.77 41.14 -1.81
C PHE A 10 -14.08 41.15 -0.45
N PRO A 11 -14.41 40.18 0.48
CA PRO A 11 -13.69 40.06 1.73
C PRO A 11 -12.23 39.68 1.42
N LYS A 12 -11.28 40.49 1.96
CA LYS A 12 -9.86 40.11 1.93
C LYS A 12 -9.69 38.82 2.72
N LEU A 13 -9.39 37.71 2.02
CA LEU A 13 -8.90 36.51 2.63
C LEU A 13 -7.55 36.78 3.30
N THR A 14 -7.57 36.95 4.62
CA THR A 14 -6.36 37.04 5.43
C THR A 14 -5.80 35.62 5.53
N PHE A 15 -4.81 35.27 4.71
CA PHE A 15 -4.03 34.06 4.91
C PHE A 15 -3.26 34.25 6.22
N CYS A 16 -3.64 33.45 7.24
CA CYS A 16 -2.84 33.28 8.44
C CYS A 16 -1.57 32.52 8.04
N THR A 17 -0.52 33.24 7.71
CA THR A 17 0.82 32.67 7.54
C THR A 17 1.35 32.31 8.93
N LYS A 18 0.99 31.11 9.41
CA LYS A 18 1.68 30.51 10.53
C LYS A 18 3.11 30.30 10.05
N SER A 19 4.05 31.06 10.62
CA SER A 19 5.49 30.86 10.42
C SER A 19 5.81 29.39 10.73
N MET A 20 5.93 28.58 9.70
CA MET A 20 6.54 27.25 9.85
C MET A 20 8.01 27.52 10.10
N SER A 21 8.54 27.01 11.21
CA SER A 21 9.96 27.07 11.50
C SER A 21 10.74 26.52 10.31
N GLU A 22 11.73 27.27 9.84
CA GLU A 22 12.54 26.95 8.66
C GLU A 22 13.51 25.76 8.87
N THR A 23 13.20 24.82 9.76
CA THR A 23 13.98 23.61 9.89
C THR A 23 13.80 22.77 8.63
N ALA A 24 14.90 22.44 7.97
CA ALA A 24 14.89 21.59 6.80
C ALA A 24 14.25 20.23 7.13
N PHE A 25 13.65 19.58 6.13
CA PHE A 25 13.01 18.27 6.30
C PHE A 25 13.96 17.25 6.94
N ILE A 26 15.24 17.26 6.56
CA ILE A 26 16.28 16.37 7.08
C ILE A 26 16.49 16.53 8.58
N ASP A 27 16.37 17.76 9.10
CA ASP A 27 16.57 18.06 10.54
C ASP A 27 15.43 17.56 11.42
N ARG A 28 14.30 17.14 10.77
CA ARG A 28 13.12 16.60 11.45
C ARG A 28 13.00 15.09 11.33
N ILE A 29 13.92 14.44 10.62
CA ILE A 29 13.95 12.99 10.49
C ILE A 29 14.52 12.41 11.78
N LEU A 30 13.75 11.55 12.43
CA LEU A 30 14.20 10.77 13.56
C LEU A 30 14.82 9.45 13.08
N ALA A 31 15.76 8.92 13.86
CA ALA A 31 16.29 7.58 13.61
C ALA A 31 15.16 6.54 13.66
N ALA A 32 15.11 5.65 12.67
CA ALA A 32 14.19 4.53 12.69
C ALA A 32 14.57 3.58 13.84
N PRO A 33 13.60 3.11 14.66
CA PRO A 33 13.88 2.15 15.72
C PRO A 33 14.32 0.80 15.10
N ILE A 34 15.33 0.17 15.69
CA ILE A 34 15.88 -1.11 15.22
C ILE A 34 14.80 -2.21 15.26
N ASP A 35 13.96 -2.19 16.32
CA ASP A 35 12.90 -3.17 16.53
C ASP A 35 11.53 -2.71 15.98
N GLY A 36 11.54 -1.66 15.17
CA GLY A 36 10.33 -1.11 14.56
C GLY A 36 9.98 -1.72 13.21
N GLY A 37 8.93 -1.16 12.58
CA GLY A 37 8.48 -1.58 11.26
C GLY A 37 7.75 -2.92 11.27
N TYR A 38 7.73 -3.56 10.11
CA TYR A 38 7.15 -4.88 9.89
C TYR A 38 8.23 -5.83 9.39
N GLN A 39 8.39 -6.93 10.09
CA GLN A 39 9.31 -8.01 9.76
C GLN A 39 8.56 -9.34 9.78
N ASP A 40 8.91 -10.23 8.86
CA ASP A 40 8.41 -11.60 8.81
C ASP A 40 9.59 -12.50 8.44
N PRO A 41 10.04 -13.42 9.33
CA PRO A 41 11.25 -14.19 9.12
C PRO A 41 11.18 -15.16 7.93
N ASP A 42 9.95 -15.53 7.50
CA ASP A 42 9.73 -16.46 6.40
C ASP A 42 9.42 -15.78 5.07
N TYR A 43 9.43 -14.43 5.06
CA TYR A 43 9.00 -13.65 3.90
C TYR A 43 9.94 -12.50 3.58
N TRP A 44 10.08 -12.21 2.30
CA TRP A 44 10.46 -10.90 1.81
C TRP A 44 9.29 -9.94 2.02
N VAL A 45 9.54 -8.78 2.61
CA VAL A 45 8.54 -7.73 2.82
C VAL A 45 8.90 -6.51 1.99
N TRP A 46 7.91 -5.93 1.31
CA TRP A 46 8.12 -4.79 0.43
C TRP A 46 6.90 -3.86 0.40
N GLY A 47 7.15 -2.57 0.08
CA GLY A 47 6.14 -1.58 -0.26
C GLY A 47 4.89 -1.63 0.63
N SER A 48 4.85 -0.80 1.65
CA SER A 48 3.73 -0.75 2.57
C SER A 48 3.00 0.59 2.53
N SER A 49 1.76 0.57 2.99
CA SER A 49 0.95 1.75 3.26
C SER A 49 0.31 1.62 4.63
N VAL A 50 0.38 2.69 5.42
CA VAL A 50 -0.13 2.73 6.79
C VAL A 50 -1.25 3.74 6.90
N ILE A 51 -2.30 3.39 7.66
CA ILE A 51 -3.40 4.28 8.03
C ILE A 51 -3.73 4.08 9.51
N ARG A 52 -4.11 5.13 10.22
CA ARG A 52 -4.65 5.01 11.58
C ARG A 52 -6.13 4.64 11.51
N GLY A 53 -6.52 3.58 12.22
CA GLY A 53 -7.89 3.14 12.37
C GLY A 53 -8.66 3.93 13.42
N GLU A 54 -9.98 3.75 13.45
CA GLU A 54 -10.86 4.31 14.46
C GLU A 54 -10.72 3.59 15.81
N ASP A 55 -10.18 2.39 15.81
CA ASP A 55 -9.74 1.60 16.96
C ASP A 55 -8.45 2.10 17.61
N ASN A 56 -7.90 3.20 17.10
CA ASN A 56 -6.63 3.80 17.48
C ASN A 56 -5.37 3.00 17.14
N LEU A 57 -5.48 1.87 16.46
CA LEU A 57 -4.36 1.12 15.94
C LEU A 57 -3.86 1.70 14.60
N TYR A 58 -2.62 1.39 14.28
CA TYR A 58 -2.04 1.65 12.97
C TYR A 58 -2.11 0.38 12.14
N HIS A 59 -2.81 0.46 11.01
CA HIS A 59 -3.02 -0.64 10.09
C HIS A 59 -2.06 -0.49 8.92
N MET A 60 -1.24 -1.50 8.72
CA MET A 60 -0.29 -1.58 7.61
C MET A 60 -0.77 -2.64 6.62
N PHE A 61 -0.79 -2.28 5.35
CA PHE A 61 -0.94 -3.21 4.24
C PHE A 61 0.40 -3.25 3.52
N ALA A 62 0.98 -4.44 3.40
CA ALA A 62 2.31 -4.63 2.83
C ALA A 62 2.31 -5.78 1.82
N SER A 63 3.21 -5.71 0.85
CA SER A 63 3.49 -6.82 -0.04
C SER A 63 4.44 -7.79 0.66
N ARG A 64 4.20 -9.10 0.52
CA ARG A 64 5.16 -10.12 0.93
C ARG A 64 5.13 -11.34 0.01
N TRP A 65 6.20 -12.08 -0.04
CA TRP A 65 6.30 -13.38 -0.70
C TRP A 65 7.36 -14.22 0.01
N THR A 66 7.22 -15.54 -0.05
CA THR A 66 8.12 -16.43 0.69
C THR A 66 9.58 -16.20 0.32
N ASN A 67 10.46 -16.17 1.32
CA ASN A 67 11.91 -16.05 1.10
C ASN A 67 12.60 -17.38 0.76
N LYS A 68 11.83 -18.48 0.66
CA LYS A 68 12.28 -19.78 0.16
C LYS A 68 12.45 -19.81 -1.36
N ILE A 69 12.03 -18.74 -2.05
CA ILE A 69 12.22 -18.53 -3.48
C ILE A 69 13.01 -17.25 -3.72
N ASN A 70 13.45 -17.03 -4.97
CA ASN A 70 14.25 -15.85 -5.33
C ASN A 70 13.46 -14.56 -5.06
N PHE A 71 14.16 -13.51 -4.60
CA PHE A 71 13.58 -12.18 -4.41
C PHE A 71 12.84 -11.68 -5.66
N GLY A 72 13.40 -11.92 -6.86
CA GLY A 72 12.78 -11.52 -8.13
C GLY A 72 11.43 -12.15 -8.43
N ASN A 73 11.02 -13.19 -7.70
CA ASN A 73 9.71 -13.82 -7.82
C ASN A 73 8.57 -12.97 -7.20
N TRP A 74 8.85 -11.77 -6.72
CA TRP A 74 7.80 -10.84 -6.30
C TRP A 74 6.74 -10.60 -7.39
N VAL A 75 7.13 -10.67 -8.67
CA VAL A 75 6.22 -10.48 -9.81
C VAL A 75 5.22 -11.61 -9.99
N THR A 76 5.52 -12.78 -9.43
CA THR A 76 4.67 -13.98 -9.52
C THR A 76 4.04 -14.39 -8.20
N ASN A 77 4.70 -14.13 -7.06
CA ASN A 77 4.34 -14.74 -5.78
C ASN A 77 3.93 -13.75 -4.69
N SER A 78 3.96 -12.45 -4.98
CA SER A 78 3.58 -11.47 -3.98
C SER A 78 2.09 -11.55 -3.65
N GLU A 79 1.79 -11.40 -2.36
CA GLU A 79 0.46 -11.25 -1.78
C GLU A 79 0.41 -9.99 -0.90
N ILE A 80 -0.77 -9.48 -0.61
CA ILE A 80 -0.94 -8.36 0.30
C ILE A 80 -1.37 -8.86 1.66
N VAL A 81 -0.59 -8.52 2.68
CA VAL A 81 -0.82 -8.84 4.08
C VAL A 81 -1.30 -7.60 4.85
N HIS A 82 -2.14 -7.84 5.85
CA HIS A 82 -2.57 -6.85 6.84
C HIS A 82 -1.84 -7.09 8.16
N ALA A 83 -1.28 -6.03 8.73
CA ALA A 83 -0.64 -6.04 10.03
C ALA A 83 -1.05 -4.81 10.84
N VAL A 84 -0.96 -4.88 12.17
CA VAL A 84 -1.34 -3.79 13.08
C VAL A 84 -0.26 -3.52 14.11
N ALA A 85 -0.24 -2.26 14.61
CA ALA A 85 0.62 -1.82 15.68
C ALA A 85 -0.04 -0.73 16.52
N ASP A 86 0.41 -0.55 17.77
CA ASP A 86 -0.03 0.53 18.65
C ASP A 86 0.56 1.89 18.26
N THR A 87 1.67 1.89 17.53
CA THR A 87 2.37 3.10 17.09
C THR A 87 2.66 3.08 15.58
N PRO A 88 2.81 4.25 14.92
CA PRO A 88 3.07 4.30 13.48
C PRO A 88 4.40 3.68 13.07
N ILE A 89 5.34 3.56 14.00
CA ILE A 89 6.67 2.98 13.78
C ILE A 89 6.73 1.48 14.10
N GLY A 90 5.62 0.85 14.53
CA GLY A 90 5.56 -0.56 14.89
C GLY A 90 6.07 -0.87 16.31
N PRO A 91 6.50 -2.11 16.57
CA PRO A 91 6.51 -3.25 15.64
C PRO A 91 5.10 -3.69 15.22
N TYR A 92 4.95 -4.04 13.95
CA TYR A 92 3.67 -4.50 13.40
C TYR A 92 3.51 -6.01 13.54
N LYS A 93 2.31 -6.45 13.93
CA LYS A 93 1.93 -7.86 14.04
C LYS A 93 0.99 -8.23 12.91
N THR A 94 1.29 -9.32 12.22
CA THR A 94 0.47 -9.85 11.13
C THR A 94 -0.91 -10.30 11.64
N LEU A 95 -1.96 -9.85 10.97
CA LEU A 95 -3.34 -10.34 11.15
C LEU A 95 -3.67 -11.43 10.12
N GLY A 96 -3.28 -11.25 8.86
CA GLY A 96 -3.56 -12.20 7.82
C GLY A 96 -3.33 -11.65 6.42
N VAL A 97 -3.56 -12.50 5.41
CA VAL A 97 -3.52 -12.15 4.00
C VAL A 97 -4.84 -11.53 3.58
N VAL A 98 -4.79 -10.38 2.92
CA VAL A 98 -5.99 -9.64 2.46
C VAL A 98 -6.33 -9.99 1.02
N LEU A 99 -5.31 -10.06 0.16
CA LEU A 99 -5.47 -10.40 -1.25
C LEU A 99 -4.55 -11.60 -1.57
N PRO A 100 -5.04 -12.84 -1.34
CA PRO A 100 -4.29 -14.07 -1.61
C PRO A 100 -4.28 -14.40 -3.10
N VAL A 101 -3.44 -15.36 -3.46
CA VAL A 101 -3.53 -16.04 -4.76
C VAL A 101 -4.91 -16.73 -4.88
N ARG A 102 -5.64 -16.44 -5.99
CA ARG A 102 -7.03 -16.91 -6.20
C ARG A 102 -7.21 -17.76 -7.44
N GLY A 103 -6.22 -17.76 -8.34
CA GLY A 103 -6.25 -18.51 -9.59
C GLY A 103 -6.19 -17.61 -10.83
N LYS A 104 -5.78 -18.22 -11.94
CA LYS A 104 -5.50 -17.51 -13.21
C LYS A 104 -6.74 -16.95 -13.91
N GLU A 105 -7.92 -17.37 -13.51
CA GLU A 105 -9.21 -16.88 -14.03
C GLU A 105 -9.51 -15.44 -13.59
N TYR A 106 -8.88 -14.96 -12.55
CA TYR A 106 -8.99 -13.57 -12.10
C TYR A 106 -7.83 -12.74 -12.65
N TRP A 107 -8.09 -11.51 -13.03
CA TRP A 107 -7.10 -10.61 -13.65
C TRP A 107 -5.90 -10.31 -12.71
N ASP A 108 -6.09 -10.43 -11.40
CA ASP A 108 -5.14 -10.19 -10.32
C ASP A 108 -4.89 -11.45 -9.48
N GLY A 109 -5.37 -12.61 -9.94
CA GLY A 109 -5.49 -13.81 -9.13
C GLY A 109 -4.18 -14.54 -8.86
N MET A 110 -3.11 -14.22 -9.58
CA MET A 110 -1.84 -14.91 -9.42
C MET A 110 -0.81 -14.14 -8.60
N CYS A 111 -0.94 -12.82 -8.51
CA CYS A 111 -0.06 -11.97 -7.72
C CYS A 111 -0.72 -10.61 -7.45
N THR A 112 -0.58 -10.10 -6.22
CA THR A 112 -0.95 -8.74 -5.82
C THR A 112 0.22 -8.05 -5.14
N HIS A 113 0.40 -6.72 -5.36
CA HIS A 113 1.60 -6.03 -4.91
C HIS A 113 1.40 -4.52 -4.74
N ASN A 114 2.29 -3.85 -4.00
CA ASN A 114 2.34 -2.40 -3.75
C ASN A 114 0.98 -1.81 -3.31
N PRO A 115 0.47 -2.19 -2.15
CA PRO A 115 -0.78 -1.66 -1.63
C PRO A 115 -0.69 -0.18 -1.26
N ARG A 116 -1.76 0.54 -1.49
CA ARG A 116 -1.97 1.89 -0.99
C ARG A 116 -3.35 2.00 -0.38
N ILE A 117 -3.44 2.14 0.94
CA ILE A 117 -4.70 2.33 1.66
C ILE A 117 -4.99 3.82 1.85
N ILE A 118 -6.25 4.22 1.59
CA ILE A 118 -6.76 5.56 1.92
C ILE A 118 -8.20 5.43 2.48
N LYS A 119 -8.63 6.41 3.28
CA LYS A 119 -10.03 6.59 3.64
C LYS A 119 -10.67 7.63 2.72
N TYR A 120 -11.84 7.32 2.18
CA TYR A 120 -12.65 8.22 1.38
C TYR A 120 -14.10 8.19 1.87
N GLY A 121 -14.51 9.26 2.55
CA GLY A 121 -15.79 9.25 3.27
C GLY A 121 -15.84 8.12 4.30
N GLU A 122 -16.85 7.27 4.21
CA GLU A 122 -17.08 6.13 5.12
C GLU A 122 -16.49 4.81 4.59
N ILE A 123 -15.69 4.86 3.51
CA ILE A 123 -15.09 3.66 2.94
C ILE A 123 -13.57 3.74 2.93
N PHE A 124 -12.93 2.57 2.98
CA PHE A 124 -11.51 2.40 2.75
C PHE A 124 -11.28 1.88 1.33
N LEU A 125 -10.32 2.48 0.65
CA LEU A 125 -9.90 2.11 -0.71
C LEU A 125 -8.48 1.59 -0.64
N LEU A 126 -8.30 0.32 -0.97
CA LEU A 126 -6.98 -0.30 -1.11
C LEU A 126 -6.64 -0.39 -2.59
N TYR A 127 -5.78 0.51 -3.06
CA TYR A 127 -5.21 0.45 -4.39
C TYR A 127 -4.05 -0.54 -4.40
N TYR A 128 -3.94 -1.31 -5.45
CA TYR A 128 -2.85 -2.26 -5.63
C TYR A 128 -2.65 -2.52 -7.12
N PHE A 129 -1.56 -3.13 -7.48
CA PHE A 129 -1.50 -3.78 -8.77
C PHE A 129 -1.52 -5.30 -8.61
N GLY A 130 -2.14 -5.94 -9.60
CA GLY A 130 -2.22 -7.38 -9.69
C GLY A 130 -1.83 -7.86 -11.07
N THR A 131 -1.60 -9.15 -11.18
CA THR A 131 -1.36 -9.81 -12.45
C THR A 131 -1.93 -11.22 -12.44
N THR A 132 -2.17 -11.74 -13.63
CA THR A 132 -2.43 -13.16 -13.90
C THR A 132 -1.50 -13.66 -14.99
N TYR A 133 -1.27 -14.96 -15.05
CA TYR A 133 -0.43 -15.62 -16.03
C TYR A 133 -0.86 -17.09 -16.18
N ASP A 134 -0.43 -17.75 -17.26
CA ASP A 134 -0.87 -19.06 -17.70
C ASP A 134 0.11 -20.20 -17.48
N PHE A 135 1.27 -19.92 -16.84
CA PHE A 135 2.27 -20.91 -16.48
C PHE A 135 2.13 -21.35 -15.01
N ASP A 136 2.86 -22.40 -14.62
CA ASP A 136 2.82 -22.94 -13.27
C ASP A 136 3.30 -21.91 -12.25
N HIS A 137 2.55 -21.80 -11.13
CA HIS A 137 2.92 -20.91 -10.05
C HIS A 137 4.22 -21.40 -9.40
N PRO A 138 5.25 -20.52 -9.26
CA PRO A 138 6.51 -20.94 -8.63
C PRO A 138 6.31 -21.33 -7.18
N THR A 139 6.96 -22.43 -6.79
CA THR A 139 6.95 -22.94 -5.41
C THR A 139 8.38 -23.11 -4.90
N PRO A 140 8.61 -23.32 -3.59
CA PRO A 140 9.93 -23.62 -3.06
C PRO A 140 10.59 -24.83 -3.71
N GLU A 141 9.80 -25.82 -4.15
CA GLU A 141 10.26 -27.05 -4.82
C GLU A 141 10.56 -26.80 -6.31
N ASN A 142 9.86 -25.82 -6.92
CA ASN A 142 10.05 -25.41 -8.32
C ASN A 142 10.08 -23.88 -8.44
N PRO A 143 11.13 -23.22 -7.95
CA PRO A 143 11.17 -21.76 -7.83
C PRO A 143 11.53 -21.02 -9.13
N TYR A 144 11.94 -21.76 -10.16
CA TYR A 144 12.45 -21.15 -11.38
C TYR A 144 11.34 -20.54 -12.24
N VAL A 145 11.55 -19.30 -12.65
CA VAL A 145 10.73 -18.60 -13.65
C VAL A 145 11.63 -18.18 -14.80
N SER A 146 11.32 -18.64 -16.01
CA SER A 146 12.06 -18.20 -17.18
C SER A 146 11.89 -16.69 -17.40
N LYS A 147 12.88 -16.05 -18.04
CA LYS A 147 12.77 -14.61 -18.37
C LYS A 147 11.52 -14.30 -19.17
N VAL A 148 11.12 -15.16 -20.09
CA VAL A 148 9.90 -15.00 -20.89
C VAL A 148 8.65 -15.03 -20.01
N ASN A 149 8.55 -15.95 -19.09
CA ASN A 149 7.42 -16.04 -18.16
C ASN A 149 7.40 -14.88 -17.18
N TRP A 150 8.57 -14.47 -16.69
CA TRP A 150 8.70 -13.29 -15.85
C TRP A 150 8.20 -12.02 -16.56
N ASP A 151 8.62 -11.82 -17.82
CA ASP A 151 8.17 -10.70 -18.62
C ASP A 151 6.67 -10.74 -18.89
N LYS A 152 6.09 -11.92 -19.17
CA LYS A 152 4.64 -12.07 -19.32
C LYS A 152 3.89 -11.60 -18.05
N ALA A 153 4.28 -12.09 -16.89
CA ALA A 153 3.66 -11.68 -15.63
C ALA A 153 3.84 -10.18 -15.36
N TRP A 154 5.04 -9.63 -15.66
CA TRP A 154 5.32 -8.21 -15.56
C TRP A 154 4.46 -7.35 -16.49
N MET A 155 4.37 -7.71 -17.76
CA MET A 155 3.64 -6.95 -18.79
C MET A 155 2.11 -6.99 -18.60
N ASN A 156 1.59 -8.02 -17.93
CA ASN A 156 0.16 -8.19 -17.70
C ASN A 156 -0.38 -7.50 -16.45
N LYS A 157 0.42 -6.65 -15.81
CA LYS A 157 0.01 -5.94 -14.60
C LYS A 157 -1.09 -4.92 -14.87
N ARG A 158 -2.01 -4.83 -13.93
CA ARG A 158 -3.09 -3.84 -13.91
C ARG A 158 -3.22 -3.26 -12.51
N ILE A 159 -3.75 -2.04 -12.43
CA ILE A 159 -4.08 -1.41 -11.16
C ILE A 159 -5.55 -1.73 -10.84
N GLY A 160 -5.79 -2.14 -9.61
CA GLY A 160 -7.12 -2.42 -9.07
C GLY A 160 -7.39 -1.68 -7.77
N ILE A 161 -8.63 -1.76 -7.33
CA ILE A 161 -9.12 -1.18 -6.09
C ILE A 161 -9.98 -2.22 -5.39
N ALA A 162 -9.62 -2.55 -4.15
CA ALA A 162 -10.52 -3.22 -3.22
C ALA A 162 -11.18 -2.17 -2.31
N MET A 163 -12.44 -2.38 -1.94
CA MET A 163 -13.21 -1.44 -1.13
C MET A 163 -13.82 -2.16 0.07
N SER A 164 -13.83 -1.51 1.22
CA SER A 164 -14.49 -1.99 2.43
C SER A 164 -14.95 -0.83 3.32
N HIS A 165 -15.94 -1.07 4.18
CA HIS A 165 -16.34 -0.18 5.26
C HIS A 165 -15.48 -0.39 6.53
N SER A 166 -14.62 -1.39 6.54
CA SER A 166 -13.75 -1.73 7.66
C SER A 166 -12.33 -1.97 7.19
N LEU A 167 -11.32 -1.63 8.03
CA LEU A 167 -9.93 -2.00 7.79
C LEU A 167 -9.69 -3.51 7.96
N TYR A 168 -10.63 -4.23 8.56
CA TYR A 168 -10.56 -5.67 8.75
C TYR A 168 -11.21 -6.50 7.61
N GLY A 169 -11.79 -5.84 6.59
CA GLY A 169 -12.45 -6.49 5.45
C GLY A 169 -13.96 -6.44 5.48
#